data_d97b4fb4abbf818dfcd394f321fbe7be
#
_entry.id   d97b4fb4abbf818dfcd394f321fbe7be
#
_cell.length_a   1.000
_cell.length_b   1.000
_cell.length_c   1.000
_cell.angle_alpha   90.00
_cell.angle_beta   90.00
_cell.angle_gamma   90.00
#
_symmetry.space_group_name_H-M   'P 1'
#
loop_
_entity.id
_entity.type
_entity.pdbx_description
1 polymer ?
#
loop_
_entity_poly.entity_id
_entity_poly.type
_entity_poly.pdbx_seq_one_letter_code
_entity_poly.pdbx_strand_id
1 'polypeptide(L)'
;VQISNISKNKTKKKNLKQDDFYILIGSFYSKETAFFLKQRINKELPNYDVKKLNIRKKSNNEINLISGPYKTINFMKNDYILLKNFGFEDLDIITNE
;
A
#
# COMPACT_ATOMS: atom_id res chain seq x y z
N VAL A 1 -7.41 -7.92 37.59
CA VAL A 1 -7.60 -7.33 36.89
C VAL A 1 -7.51 -7.26 36.52
N GLN A 2 -7.25 -7.48 36.53
CA GLN A 2 -7.40 -7.09 35.79
C GLN A 2 -7.42 -6.90 35.25
N ILE A 3 -7.48 -7.49 35.64
CA ILE A 3 -7.70 -7.07 34.81
C ILE A 3 -7.82 -6.87 34.29
N SER A 4 -7.82 -7.43 34.47
CA SER A 4 -8.14 -6.88 33.66
C SER A 4 -8.18 -6.63 33.08
N ASN A 5 -8.19 -7.29 33.24
CA ASN A 5 -8.41 -6.71 32.44
C ASN A 5 -8.36 -6.48 31.77
N ILE A 6 -8.60 -7.14 31.89
CA ILE A 6 -8.78 -6.64 31.03
C ILE A 6 -8.76 -6.47 30.36
N SER A 7 -8.79 -6.98 30.30
CA SER A 7 -8.94 -6.42 29.39
C SER A 7 -8.88 -6.30 28.74
N LYS A 8 -9.01 -6.81 28.79
CA LYS A 8 -9.13 -6.39 27.90
C LYS A 8 -9.05 -6.15 27.13
N ASN A 9 -9.05 -6.70 27.23
CA ASN A 9 -9.09 -6.12 26.24
C ASN A 9 -8.96 -6.02 25.59
N LYS A 10 -9.25 -6.40 25.53
CA LYS A 10 -9.28 -6.01 24.60
C LYS A 10 -9.15 -5.76 23.80
N THR A 11 -9.19 -6.17 23.96
CA THR A 11 -9.20 -5.60 22.96
C THR A 11 -8.96 -5.52 22.27
N LYS A 12 -9.07 -5.89 22.19
CA LYS A 12 -9.02 -5.54 21.29
C LYS A 12 -8.93 -5.42 20.63
N LYS A 13 -8.99 -5.77 20.62
CA LYS A 13 -9.02 -5.42 19.79
C LYS A 13 -8.99 -5.22 19.18
N LYS A 14 -9.20 -5.67 19.48
CA LYS A 14 -9.25 -5.24 18.76
C LYS A 14 -9.00 -5.11 18.15
N ASN A 15 -9.54 -5.73 18.58
CA ASN A 15 -9.25 -5.27 17.92
C ASN A 15 -8.56 -4.95 17.49
N LEU A 16 -8.67 -5.42 18.38
CA LEU A 16 -7.75 -4.66 17.80
C LEU A 16 -7.48 -4.90 16.33
N LYS A 17 -7.73 -4.03 15.59
CA LYS A 17 -7.62 -4.17 14.19
C LYS A 17 -6.18 -4.02 13.72
N GLN A 18 -5.71 -4.97 12.94
CA GLN A 18 -4.37 -4.93 12.42
C GLN A 18 -4.26 -3.96 11.23
N ASP A 19 -3.21 -3.16 11.22
CA ASP A 19 -2.96 -2.26 10.10
C ASP A 19 -2.47 -3.05 8.89
N ASP A 20 -2.90 -2.62 7.72
CA ASP A 20 -2.41 -3.17 6.48
C ASP A 20 -1.19 -2.39 6.01
N PHE A 21 -0.37 -3.03 5.20
CA PHE A 21 0.80 -2.40 4.61
C PHE A 21 0.53 -2.05 3.16
N TYR A 22 1.13 -0.97 2.69
CA TYR A 22 1.05 -0.54 1.31
C TYR A 22 2.43 -0.15 0.82
N ILE A 23 2.66 -0.30 -0.49
CA ILE A 23 3.85 0.22 -1.12
C ILE A 23 3.47 1.54 -1.77
N LEU A 24 4.13 2.62 -1.36
CA LEU A 24 3.96 3.90 -2.02
C LEU A 24 4.90 3.93 -3.23
N ILE A 25 4.33 3.95 -4.42
CA ILE A 25 5.10 3.89 -5.67
C ILE A 25 5.54 5.28 -6.10
N GLY A 26 4.67 6.26 -5.94
CA GLY A 26 5.01 7.62 -6.30
C GLY A 26 3.92 8.60 -5.97
N SER A 27 4.28 9.88 -6.00
CA SER A 27 3.34 10.97 -5.76
C SER A 27 3.34 11.87 -7.00
N PHE A 28 2.16 12.30 -7.41
CA PHE A 28 1.98 13.04 -8.65
C PHE A 28 1.06 14.23 -8.42
N TYR A 29 1.12 15.20 -9.33
CA TYR A 29 0.25 16.36 -9.25
C TYR A 29 -1.13 16.12 -9.80
N SER A 30 -1.30 15.09 -10.65
CA SER A 30 -2.59 14.84 -11.27
C SER A 30 -2.91 13.36 -11.29
N LYS A 31 -4.21 13.06 -11.36
CA LYS A 31 -4.66 11.68 -11.48
C LYS A 31 -4.25 11.07 -12.81
N GLU A 32 -4.18 11.87 -13.86
CA GLU A 32 -3.81 11.37 -15.18
C GLU A 32 -2.42 10.76 -15.17
N THR A 33 -1.46 11.44 -14.54
CA THR A 33 -0.09 10.94 -14.46
C THR A 33 -0.04 9.62 -13.71
N ALA A 34 -0.75 9.55 -12.58
CA ALA A 34 -0.80 8.31 -11.81
C ALA A 34 -1.45 7.19 -12.61
N PHE A 35 -2.50 7.52 -13.36
CA PHE A 35 -3.22 6.53 -14.16
C PHE A 35 -2.35 6.00 -15.30
N PHE A 36 -1.61 6.87 -15.96
CA PHE A 36 -0.68 6.44 -17.02
C PHE A 36 0.35 5.47 -16.46
N LEU A 37 0.88 5.77 -15.30
CA LEU A 37 1.85 4.88 -14.69
C LEU A 37 1.22 3.54 -14.33
N LYS A 38 0.01 3.56 -13.82
CA LYS A 38 -0.73 2.33 -13.52
C LYS A 38 -0.89 1.48 -14.78
N GLN A 39 -1.27 2.10 -15.89
CA GLN A 39 -1.43 1.38 -17.14
C GLN A 39 -0.11 0.82 -17.63
N ARG A 40 0.96 1.57 -17.47
CA ARG A 40 2.28 1.11 -17.89
C ARG A 40 2.73 -0.10 -17.08
N ILE A 41 2.50 -0.09 -15.78
CA ILE A 41 2.80 -1.24 -14.94
C ILE A 41 1.99 -2.45 -15.39
N ASN A 42 0.71 -2.25 -15.66
CA ASN A 42 -0.13 -3.34 -16.14
C ASN A 42 0.40 -3.95 -17.44
N LYS A 43 0.89 -3.11 -18.32
CA LYS A 43 1.37 -3.57 -19.62
C LYS A 43 2.73 -4.25 -19.53
N GLU A 44 3.63 -3.70 -18.72
CA GLU A 44 5.03 -4.11 -18.73
C GLU A 44 5.40 -5.07 -17.61
N LEU A 45 4.54 -5.26 -16.63
CA LEU A 45 4.75 -6.23 -15.54
C LEU A 45 3.60 -7.24 -15.52
N PRO A 46 3.63 -8.22 -16.42
CA PRO A 46 2.51 -9.17 -16.50
C PRO A 46 2.33 -10.02 -15.25
N ASN A 47 3.39 -10.19 -14.47
CA ASN A 47 3.29 -10.96 -13.23
C ASN A 47 2.80 -10.17 -12.04
N TYR A 48 2.56 -8.88 -12.22
CA TYR A 48 2.05 -8.03 -11.17
C TYR A 48 0.55 -7.90 -11.29
N ASP A 49 -0.15 -8.07 -10.15
CA ASP A 49 -1.61 -7.94 -10.15
C ASP A 49 -1.99 -6.46 -10.05
N VAL A 50 -2.38 -5.89 -11.18
CA VAL A 50 -2.70 -4.46 -11.25
C VAL A 50 -3.91 -4.09 -10.40
N LYS A 51 -4.71 -5.06 -9.99
CA LYS A 51 -5.85 -4.79 -9.10
C LYS A 51 -5.42 -4.27 -7.74
N LYS A 52 -4.16 -4.50 -7.39
CA LYS A 52 -3.62 -3.98 -6.14
C LYS A 52 -3.22 -2.51 -6.23
N LEU A 53 -3.13 -1.97 -7.44
CA LEU A 53 -2.78 -0.58 -7.62
C LEU A 53 -3.97 0.32 -7.37
N ASN A 54 -3.78 1.31 -6.51
CA ASN A 54 -4.81 2.27 -6.15
C ASN A 54 -4.27 3.68 -6.28
N ILE A 55 -5.11 4.56 -6.78
CA ILE A 55 -4.80 5.98 -6.88
C ILE A 55 -5.52 6.66 -5.73
N ARG A 56 -4.77 7.30 -4.85
CA ARG A 56 -5.32 7.92 -3.66
C ARG A 56 -4.99 9.41 -3.63
N LYS A 57 -6.00 10.23 -3.57
CA LYS A 57 -5.82 11.66 -3.46
C LYS A 57 -5.47 12.00 -2.00
N LYS A 58 -4.31 12.61 -1.80
CA LYS A 58 -3.90 13.05 -0.47
C LYS A 58 -4.22 14.51 -0.24
N SER A 59 -4.08 15.33 -1.28
CA SER A 59 -4.43 16.74 -1.21
C SER A 59 -4.72 17.20 -2.64
N ASN A 60 -5.03 18.49 -2.82
CA ASN A 60 -5.34 19.01 -4.15
C ASN A 60 -4.18 18.84 -5.12
N ASN A 61 -2.95 18.86 -4.61
CA ASN A 61 -1.76 18.80 -5.44
C ASN A 61 -0.94 17.54 -5.22
N GLU A 62 -1.50 16.56 -4.51
CA GLU A 62 -0.74 15.34 -4.26
C GLU A 62 -1.64 14.12 -4.44
N ILE A 63 -1.33 13.36 -5.48
CA ILE A 63 -2.03 12.13 -5.82
C ILE A 63 -1.01 11.00 -5.66
N ASN A 64 -1.33 10.03 -4.83
CA ASN A 64 -0.42 8.92 -4.58
C ASN A 64 -0.85 7.67 -5.34
N LEU A 65 0.14 6.98 -5.89
CA LEU A 65 -0.08 5.65 -6.46
C LEU A 65 0.47 4.64 -5.46
N ILE A 66 -0.39 3.78 -4.95
CA ILE A 66 -0.03 2.81 -3.92
C ILE A 66 -0.42 1.41 -4.37
N SER A 67 0.27 0.43 -3.82
CA SER A 67 -0.01 -0.99 -4.04
C SER A 67 -0.40 -1.63 -2.72
N GLY A 68 -1.47 -2.38 -2.73
CA GLY A 68 -1.94 -3.06 -1.52
C GLY A 68 -3.43 -3.21 -1.51
N PRO A 69 -4.00 -3.59 -0.39
CA PRO A 69 -3.37 -3.79 0.92
C PRO A 69 -2.63 -5.13 1.05
N TYR A 70 -1.62 -5.15 1.90
CA TYR A 70 -0.88 -6.37 2.24
C TYR A 70 -1.00 -6.62 3.73
N LYS A 71 -1.29 -7.84 4.10
CA LYS A 71 -1.46 -8.18 5.52
C LYS A 71 -0.14 -8.29 6.25
N THR A 72 0.89 -8.70 5.56
CA THR A 72 2.21 -8.88 6.16
C THR A 72 3.28 -8.39 5.20
N ILE A 73 4.48 -8.18 5.75
CA ILE A 73 5.64 -7.81 4.94
C ILE A 73 5.96 -8.94 3.95
N ASN A 74 5.78 -10.18 4.35
CA ASN A 74 6.08 -11.30 3.46
C ASN A 74 5.18 -11.31 2.22
N PHE A 75 3.91 -10.98 2.38
CA PHE A 75 3.01 -10.90 1.23
C PHE A 75 3.37 -9.76 0.29
N MET A 76 3.96 -8.70 0.83
CA MET A 76 4.33 -7.52 0.06
C MET A 76 5.65 -7.70 -0.69
N LYS A 77 6.50 -8.58 -0.20
CA LYS A 77 7.91 -8.64 -0.60
C LYS A 77 8.10 -8.88 -2.09
N ASN A 78 7.35 -9.82 -2.66
CA ASN A 78 7.51 -10.14 -4.08
C ASN A 78 7.13 -8.96 -4.96
N ASP A 79 6.04 -8.29 -4.63
CA ASP A 79 5.59 -7.13 -5.41
C ASP A 79 6.57 -5.98 -5.27
N TYR A 80 7.12 -5.79 -4.09
CA TYR A 80 8.15 -4.79 -3.87
C TYR A 80 9.36 -5.02 -4.78
N ILE A 81 9.81 -6.27 -4.86
CA ILE A 81 10.94 -6.62 -5.70
C ILE A 81 10.62 -6.41 -7.18
N LEU A 82 9.43 -6.80 -7.62
CA LEU A 82 9.01 -6.58 -9.00
C LEU A 82 9.03 -5.10 -9.36
N LEU A 83 8.49 -4.26 -8.49
CA LEU A 83 8.45 -2.83 -8.74
C LEU A 83 9.83 -2.21 -8.72
N LYS A 84 10.67 -2.65 -7.80
CA LYS A 84 12.03 -2.13 -7.72
C LYS A 84 12.83 -2.50 -8.96
N ASN A 85 12.70 -3.74 -9.42
CA ASN A 85 13.40 -4.18 -10.62
C ASN A 85 12.88 -3.52 -11.88
N PHE A 86 11.62 -3.08 -11.86
CA PHE A 86 11.05 -2.34 -12.99
C PHE A 86 11.71 -0.96 -13.14
N GLY A 87 12.19 -0.39 -12.03
CA GLY A 87 12.89 0.89 -12.08
C GLY A 87 12.46 1.91 -11.06
N PHE A 88 11.56 1.54 -10.15
CA PHE A 88 11.14 2.46 -9.11
C PHE A 88 12.15 2.47 -7.98
N GLU A 89 12.82 3.60 -7.80
CA GLU A 89 13.89 3.70 -6.82
C GLU A 89 13.45 4.23 -5.47
N ASP A 90 12.34 4.97 -5.45
CA ASP A 90 11.89 5.66 -4.25
C ASP A 90 10.67 5.00 -3.64
N LEU A 91 10.59 3.69 -3.72
CA LEU A 91 9.51 2.95 -3.10
C LEU A 91 9.55 3.13 -1.59
N ASP A 92 8.38 3.31 -1.00
CA ASP A 92 8.25 3.46 0.43
C ASP A 92 7.17 2.53 0.94
N ILE A 93 7.27 2.16 2.20
CA ILE A 93 6.30 1.28 2.83
C ILE A 93 5.51 2.10 3.83
N ILE A 94 4.19 2.14 3.63
CA ILE A 94 3.32 2.89 4.51
C ILE A 94 2.28 1.96 5.11
N THR A 95 1.75 2.36 6.25
CA THR A 95 0.70 1.60 6.88
C THR A 95 -0.65 2.24 6.57
N ASN A 96 -1.70 1.51 6.86
CA ASN A 96 -3.05 1.97 6.63
C ASN A 96 -3.31 3.25 7.43
N GLU A 97 -3.91 4.20 6.79
CA GLU A 97 -4.28 5.45 7.45
C GLU A 97 -5.74 5.73 7.31
#